data_8cf013b1afd7297591ffa7cac789edbe
#
_entry.id   8cf013b1afd7297591ffa7cac789edbe
#
_cell.length_a   1.000
_cell.length_b   1.000
_cell.length_c   1.000
_cell.angle_alpha   90.00
_cell.angle_beta   90.00
_cell.angle_gamma   90.00
#
_symmetry.space_group_name_H-M   'P 1'
#
loop_
_entity.id
_entity.type
_entity.pdbx_description
1 polymer ?
#
loop_
_entity_poly.entity_id
_entity_poly.type
_entity_poly.pdbx_seq_one_letter_code
_entity_poly.pdbx_strand_id
1 'polypeptide(L)'
;MKQIKINNWKKFKVSDLFDVKPTKSYKGYTNKELFNEEGNTPVIVNSKFNNGVGGYSILNNTEKGNIITYSDTTSSDTIFYQKEAFIGYSHIQGLYPKKYIDKWNENSYLFLITILRKEAYCLSVDYKNKFTRKMFSNMEITLPINNNEIDFKYMENYIINLKNNIKIYINNLQKNNIKSKKININSWKRFNLYDKNLFIIHQGNKLDCKNMTENNPEILFVSRSKENNGIRKIVDKIEGIIPYKKGNLTLALGGAYLGSCYV
;
A
#
# COMPACT_ATOMS: atom_id res chain seq x y z
N MET A 1 8.52 17.17 -10.03
CA MET A 1 8.88 15.92 -10.74
C MET A 1 8.93 16.19 -12.23
N LYS A 2 10.00 15.80 -12.93
CA LYS A 2 10.00 15.87 -14.40
C LYS A 2 8.97 14.87 -14.92
N GLN A 3 8.10 15.34 -15.81
CA GLN A 3 7.11 14.52 -16.47
C GLN A 3 7.79 13.38 -17.23
N ILE A 4 7.38 12.13 -17.01
CA ILE A 4 7.94 10.97 -17.73
C ILE A 4 7.49 11.07 -19.18
N LYS A 5 8.46 11.17 -20.11
CA LYS A 5 8.16 11.15 -21.55
C LYS A 5 7.93 9.69 -21.96
N ILE A 6 6.69 9.35 -22.30
CA ILE A 6 6.27 7.97 -22.69
C ILE A 6 6.30 7.72 -24.21
N ASN A 7 6.90 8.64 -24.98
CA ASN A 7 6.87 8.57 -26.45
C ASN A 7 7.57 7.32 -27.04
N ASN A 8 8.46 6.70 -26.25
CA ASN A 8 9.20 5.49 -26.65
C ASN A 8 8.85 4.30 -25.76
N TRP A 9 7.56 4.09 -25.49
CA TRP A 9 7.10 2.96 -24.70
C TRP A 9 6.27 2.01 -25.57
N LYS A 10 6.38 0.71 -25.30
CA LYS A 10 5.67 -0.34 -26.04
C LYS A 10 4.86 -1.22 -25.08
N LYS A 11 3.74 -1.72 -25.56
CA LYS A 11 2.90 -2.68 -24.85
C LYS A 11 3.48 -4.09 -24.94
N PHE A 12 3.45 -4.80 -23.82
CA PHE A 12 3.81 -6.20 -23.68
C PHE A 12 2.73 -6.91 -22.87
N LYS A 13 2.40 -8.15 -23.21
CA LYS A 13 1.64 -8.99 -22.29
C LYS A 13 2.56 -9.49 -21.19
N VAL A 14 2.06 -9.60 -19.96
CA VAL A 14 2.84 -10.16 -18.85
C VAL A 14 3.34 -11.56 -19.20
N SER A 15 2.50 -12.38 -19.83
CA SER A 15 2.85 -13.73 -20.31
C SER A 15 3.94 -13.78 -21.37
N ASP A 16 4.23 -12.67 -22.06
CA ASP A 16 5.35 -12.63 -23.01
C ASP A 16 6.70 -12.54 -22.32
N LEU A 17 6.72 -12.03 -21.10
CA LEU A 17 7.93 -11.76 -20.31
C LEU A 17 8.12 -12.75 -19.17
N PHE A 18 7.02 -13.25 -18.58
CA PHE A 18 7.02 -14.06 -17.38
C PHE A 18 6.11 -15.30 -17.49
N ASP A 19 6.52 -16.38 -16.87
CA ASP A 19 5.64 -17.48 -16.48
C ASP A 19 4.95 -17.11 -15.17
N VAL A 20 3.62 -17.07 -15.18
CA VAL A 20 2.82 -16.81 -13.98
C VAL A 20 2.30 -18.13 -13.45
N LYS A 21 2.79 -18.57 -12.29
CA LYS A 21 2.44 -19.86 -11.69
C LYS A 21 2.42 -19.79 -10.16
N PRO A 22 1.72 -20.74 -9.50
CA PRO A 22 1.72 -20.82 -8.04
C PRO A 22 3.13 -20.93 -7.49
N THR A 23 3.40 -20.24 -6.40
CA THR A 23 4.61 -20.49 -5.61
C THR A 23 4.52 -21.86 -4.95
N LYS A 24 5.67 -22.49 -4.74
CA LYS A 24 5.74 -23.74 -4.01
C LYS A 24 5.51 -23.52 -2.52
N SER A 25 4.69 -24.35 -1.90
CA SER A 25 4.36 -24.29 -0.48
C SER A 25 4.53 -25.66 0.17
N TYR A 26 4.66 -25.69 1.48
CA TYR A 26 4.62 -26.91 2.26
C TYR A 26 3.18 -27.42 2.33
N LYS A 27 2.92 -28.59 1.70
CA LYS A 27 1.61 -29.24 1.71
C LYS A 27 1.41 -30.00 3.02
N GLY A 28 0.22 -29.89 3.61
CA GLY A 28 -0.15 -30.62 4.84
C GLY A 28 0.33 -30.00 6.15
N TYR A 29 1.12 -28.92 6.10
CA TYR A 29 1.54 -28.19 7.28
C TYR A 29 0.44 -27.27 7.79
N THR A 30 0.18 -27.31 9.07
CA THR A 30 -0.65 -26.33 9.75
C THR A 30 0.09 -25.00 9.95
N ASN A 31 -0.64 -23.93 10.24
CA ASN A 31 0.00 -22.65 10.56
C ASN A 31 0.96 -22.74 11.76
N LYS A 32 0.63 -23.57 12.76
CA LYS A 32 1.50 -23.77 13.94
C LYS A 32 2.83 -24.44 13.61
N GLU A 33 2.84 -25.31 12.60
CA GLU A 33 4.06 -26.00 12.13
C GLU A 33 4.85 -25.11 11.18
N LEU A 34 4.18 -24.26 10.42
CA LEU A 34 4.79 -23.41 9.42
C LEU A 34 5.43 -22.16 10.01
N PHE A 35 4.74 -21.49 10.96
CA PHE A 35 5.22 -20.25 11.56
C PHE A 35 5.94 -20.50 12.88
N ASN A 36 7.12 -19.85 13.04
CA ASN A 36 7.94 -19.96 14.23
C ASN A 36 8.64 -18.63 14.51
N GLU A 37 8.57 -18.15 15.77
CA GLU A 37 9.15 -16.86 16.17
C GLU A 37 10.69 -16.83 16.06
N GLU A 38 11.35 -17.99 16.19
CA GLU A 38 12.79 -18.13 16.02
C GLU A 38 13.22 -18.36 14.55
N GLY A 39 12.24 -18.44 13.64
CA GLY A 39 12.46 -18.67 12.23
C GLY A 39 13.07 -17.46 11.51
N ASN A 40 13.88 -17.73 10.48
CA ASN A 40 14.50 -16.70 9.66
C ASN A 40 14.02 -16.71 8.20
N THR A 41 13.33 -17.77 7.77
CA THR A 41 12.81 -17.88 6.40
C THR A 41 11.45 -17.19 6.31
N PRO A 42 11.29 -16.12 5.53
CA PRO A 42 10.01 -15.43 5.42
C PRO A 42 8.96 -16.31 4.74
N VAL A 43 7.73 -16.28 5.23
CA VAL A 43 6.56 -16.93 4.65
C VAL A 43 5.68 -15.88 4.00
N ILE A 44 5.51 -15.96 2.68
CA ILE A 44 4.73 -14.99 1.91
C ILE A 44 3.27 -15.44 1.82
N VAL A 45 2.37 -14.63 2.36
CA VAL A 45 0.93 -14.93 2.50
C VAL A 45 0.05 -13.88 1.81
N ASN A 46 -1.26 -14.11 1.82
CA ASN A 46 -2.29 -13.21 1.26
C ASN A 46 -2.45 -11.92 2.09
N SER A 47 -1.40 -11.12 2.18
CA SER A 47 -1.39 -9.86 2.92
C SER A 47 -0.98 -8.70 2.03
N LYS A 48 -1.58 -7.54 2.20
CA LYS A 48 -1.15 -6.28 1.58
C LYS A 48 -0.13 -5.51 2.42
N PHE A 49 0.18 -6.00 3.61
CA PHE A 49 1.11 -5.39 4.56
C PHE A 49 2.44 -6.13 4.56
N ASN A 50 3.48 -5.47 5.05
CA ASN A 50 4.81 -6.04 5.29
C ASN A 50 5.36 -6.83 4.10
N ASN A 51 5.25 -6.30 2.88
CA ASN A 51 5.69 -6.96 1.63
C ASN A 51 5.12 -8.38 1.43
N GLY A 52 3.93 -8.65 1.99
CA GLY A 52 3.29 -9.97 1.97
C GLY A 52 3.82 -10.96 3.01
N VAL A 53 4.81 -10.58 3.82
CA VAL A 53 5.35 -11.46 4.88
C VAL A 53 4.35 -11.59 6.02
N GLY A 54 3.82 -12.79 6.22
CA GLY A 54 2.89 -13.13 7.30
C GLY A 54 3.58 -13.58 8.59
N GLY A 55 4.85 -13.96 8.50
CA GLY A 55 5.68 -14.44 9.60
C GLY A 55 6.93 -15.14 9.07
N TYR A 56 7.62 -15.84 9.94
CA TYR A 56 8.87 -16.53 9.63
C TYR A 56 8.76 -18.02 9.98
N SER A 57 9.64 -18.83 9.40
CA SER A 57 9.72 -20.27 9.59
C SER A 57 11.15 -20.73 9.83
N ILE A 58 11.32 -21.83 10.55
CA ILE A 58 12.58 -22.54 10.65
C ILE A 58 12.81 -23.51 9.48
N LEU A 59 11.78 -23.71 8.65
CA LEU A 59 11.85 -24.59 7.49
C LEU A 59 12.67 -23.94 6.36
N ASN A 60 13.17 -24.77 5.45
CA ASN A 60 13.90 -24.31 4.28
C ASN A 60 12.97 -23.54 3.33
N ASN A 61 13.52 -22.57 2.60
CA ASN A 61 12.80 -21.88 1.56
C ASN A 61 12.32 -22.83 0.45
N THR A 62 11.14 -22.58 -0.09
CA THR A 62 10.57 -23.32 -1.23
C THR A 62 10.78 -22.58 -2.55
N GLU A 63 11.05 -21.27 -2.48
CA GLU A 63 11.27 -20.40 -3.62
C GLU A 63 12.58 -19.63 -3.48
N LYS A 64 13.23 -19.41 -4.63
CA LYS A 64 14.36 -18.49 -4.73
C LYS A 64 13.82 -17.06 -4.75
N GLY A 65 14.54 -16.14 -4.15
CA GLY A 65 14.24 -14.72 -4.27
C GLY A 65 14.41 -14.19 -5.69
N ASN A 66 14.41 -12.86 -5.81
CA ASN A 66 14.50 -12.10 -7.05
C ASN A 66 13.33 -12.37 -8.01
N ILE A 67 12.11 -12.44 -7.48
CA ILE A 67 10.88 -12.54 -8.26
C ILE A 67 9.79 -11.60 -7.72
N ILE A 68 8.77 -11.35 -8.54
CA ILE A 68 7.54 -10.68 -8.09
C ILE A 68 6.54 -11.75 -7.65
N THR A 69 5.84 -11.49 -6.55
CA THR A 69 4.70 -12.28 -6.08
C THR A 69 3.43 -11.45 -6.03
N TYR A 70 2.27 -12.11 -6.11
CA TYR A 70 0.97 -11.50 -5.85
C TYR A 70 -0.02 -12.54 -5.33
N SER A 71 -1.10 -12.09 -4.67
CA SER A 71 -2.21 -12.94 -4.25
C SER A 71 -3.31 -12.98 -5.31
N ASP A 72 -3.78 -14.16 -5.68
CA ASP A 72 -4.88 -14.35 -6.62
C ASP A 72 -6.27 -14.25 -5.98
N THR A 73 -6.34 -13.94 -4.70
CA THR A 73 -7.60 -13.83 -3.93
C THR A 73 -7.91 -12.42 -3.44
N THR A 74 -7.00 -11.46 -3.66
CA THR A 74 -7.10 -10.11 -3.10
C THR A 74 -6.89 -9.04 -4.18
N SER A 75 -6.55 -7.82 -3.76
CA SER A 75 -6.40 -6.65 -4.61
C SER A 75 -5.00 -6.51 -5.22
N SER A 76 -4.85 -5.53 -6.12
CA SER A 76 -3.57 -5.14 -6.74
C SER A 76 -2.48 -4.74 -5.72
N ASP A 77 -2.87 -4.43 -4.48
CA ASP A 77 -1.95 -4.02 -3.41
C ASP A 77 -1.03 -5.15 -2.93
N THR A 78 -1.29 -6.40 -3.36
CA THR A 78 -0.50 -7.58 -2.98
C THR A 78 0.62 -7.92 -3.95
N ILE A 79 0.90 -7.08 -4.94
CA ILE A 79 2.01 -7.26 -5.89
C ILE A 79 3.28 -6.74 -5.25
N PHE A 80 4.24 -7.64 -4.96
CA PHE A 80 5.48 -7.31 -4.26
C PHE A 80 6.71 -7.94 -4.92
N TYR A 81 7.86 -7.30 -4.76
CA TYR A 81 9.16 -7.87 -5.08
C TYR A 81 9.71 -8.61 -3.86
N GLN A 82 10.03 -9.88 -4.07
CA GLN A 82 10.67 -10.72 -3.07
C GLN A 82 12.17 -10.80 -3.40
N LYS A 83 12.98 -10.09 -2.62
CA LYS A 83 14.42 -10.04 -2.81
C LYS A 83 15.08 -11.35 -2.41
N GLU A 84 14.74 -11.81 -1.21
CA GLU A 84 15.33 -12.97 -0.57
C GLU A 84 14.52 -14.23 -0.88
N ALA A 85 15.13 -15.39 -0.68
CA ALA A 85 14.46 -16.68 -0.75
C ALA A 85 13.36 -16.77 0.33
N PHE A 86 12.26 -17.46 0.01
CA PHE A 86 11.09 -17.48 0.87
C PHE A 86 10.31 -18.79 0.79
N ILE A 87 9.36 -18.98 1.67
CA ILE A 87 8.35 -20.04 1.61
C ILE A 87 7.09 -19.46 0.99
N GLY A 88 6.62 -20.06 -0.11
CA GLY A 88 5.33 -19.73 -0.69
C GLY A 88 4.17 -20.24 0.16
N TYR A 89 3.00 -19.60 -0.01
CA TYR A 89 1.78 -19.96 0.69
C TYR A 89 0.63 -20.18 -0.31
N SER A 90 -0.48 -20.74 0.18
CA SER A 90 -1.69 -20.93 -0.63
C SER A 90 -2.14 -19.61 -1.28
N HIS A 91 -2.54 -19.66 -2.54
CA HIS A 91 -3.00 -18.51 -3.32
C HIS A 91 -1.94 -17.43 -3.61
N ILE A 92 -0.66 -17.69 -3.38
CA ILE A 92 0.42 -16.81 -3.81
C ILE A 92 0.95 -17.28 -5.16
N GLN A 93 0.97 -16.37 -6.11
CA GLN A 93 1.49 -16.57 -7.46
C GLN A 93 2.83 -15.87 -7.61
N GLY A 94 3.76 -16.48 -8.35
CA GLY A 94 5.05 -15.91 -8.69
C GLY A 94 5.15 -15.59 -10.19
N LEU A 95 5.89 -14.52 -10.53
CA LEU A 95 6.28 -14.14 -11.88
C LEU A 95 7.72 -14.61 -12.10
N TYR A 96 7.90 -15.62 -12.94
CA TYR A 96 9.20 -16.18 -13.24
C TYR A 96 9.64 -15.72 -14.63
N PRO A 97 10.79 -15.05 -14.78
CA PRO A 97 11.25 -14.54 -16.07
C PRO A 97 11.35 -15.62 -17.14
N LYS A 98 10.78 -15.36 -18.31
CA LYS A 98 10.94 -16.17 -19.55
C LYS A 98 11.92 -15.52 -20.51
N LYS A 99 11.90 -14.19 -20.56
CA LYS A 99 12.77 -13.36 -21.39
C LYS A 99 13.61 -12.46 -20.52
N TYR A 100 14.78 -12.13 -20.99
CA TYR A 100 15.72 -11.20 -20.33
C TYR A 100 16.07 -11.64 -18.91
N ILE A 101 16.23 -12.95 -18.69
CA ILE A 101 16.38 -13.57 -17.36
C ILE A 101 17.45 -12.88 -16.52
N ASP A 102 18.61 -12.60 -17.13
CA ASP A 102 19.77 -11.98 -16.46
C ASP A 102 19.68 -10.45 -16.33
N LYS A 103 18.64 -9.82 -16.91
CA LYS A 103 18.44 -8.36 -16.87
C LYS A 103 17.47 -7.92 -15.77
N TRP A 104 16.65 -8.83 -15.25
CA TRP A 104 15.75 -8.54 -14.16
C TRP A 104 16.47 -8.48 -12.81
N ASN A 105 16.51 -7.31 -12.19
CA ASN A 105 17.11 -7.08 -10.89
C ASN A 105 16.18 -6.24 -9.99
N GLU A 106 16.57 -6.00 -8.76
CA GLU A 106 15.78 -5.24 -7.79
C GLU A 106 15.20 -3.94 -8.36
N ASN A 107 16.01 -3.13 -9.04
CA ASN A 107 15.55 -1.84 -9.51
C ASN A 107 14.58 -1.96 -10.70
N SER A 108 14.84 -2.85 -11.65
CA SER A 108 13.92 -3.10 -12.76
C SER A 108 12.59 -3.71 -12.27
N TYR A 109 12.61 -4.58 -11.27
CA TYR A 109 11.39 -5.09 -10.65
C TYR A 109 10.62 -4.03 -9.88
N LEU A 110 11.28 -3.17 -9.11
CA LEU A 110 10.61 -2.07 -8.41
C LEU A 110 9.93 -1.10 -9.39
N PHE A 111 10.57 -0.84 -10.54
CA PHE A 111 9.94 -0.08 -11.61
C PHE A 111 8.71 -0.81 -12.17
N LEU A 112 8.83 -2.10 -12.50
CA LEU A 112 7.76 -2.91 -13.05
C LEU A 112 6.56 -3.01 -12.11
N ILE A 113 6.75 -3.17 -10.81
CA ILE A 113 5.67 -3.27 -9.82
C ILE A 113 4.74 -2.06 -9.87
N THR A 114 5.26 -0.86 -10.05
CA THR A 114 4.42 0.34 -10.12
C THR A 114 3.46 0.30 -11.30
N ILE A 115 3.94 -0.21 -12.43
CA ILE A 115 3.13 -0.40 -13.64
C ILE A 115 2.12 -1.52 -13.43
N LEU A 116 2.56 -2.68 -12.93
CA LEU A 116 1.68 -3.83 -12.66
C LEU A 116 0.54 -3.46 -11.72
N ARG A 117 0.83 -2.74 -10.63
CA ARG A 117 -0.19 -2.28 -9.67
C ARG A 117 -1.18 -1.31 -10.31
N LYS A 118 -0.70 -0.38 -11.11
CA LYS A 118 -1.55 0.57 -11.83
C LYS A 118 -2.52 -0.16 -12.78
N GLU A 119 -2.01 -1.03 -13.63
CA GLU A 119 -2.83 -1.79 -14.59
C GLU A 119 -3.79 -2.75 -13.86
N ALA A 120 -3.33 -3.43 -12.81
CA ALA A 120 -4.17 -4.30 -11.99
C ALA A 120 -5.30 -3.53 -11.27
N TYR A 121 -5.02 -2.31 -10.80
CA TYR A 121 -6.04 -1.44 -10.21
C TYR A 121 -7.14 -1.08 -11.23
N CYS A 122 -6.76 -0.81 -12.48
CA CYS A 122 -7.70 -0.51 -13.55
C CYS A 122 -8.62 -1.70 -13.90
N LEU A 123 -8.22 -2.94 -13.57
CA LEU A 123 -9.06 -4.13 -13.78
C LEU A 123 -10.18 -4.28 -12.73
N SER A 124 -10.23 -3.39 -11.73
CA SER A 124 -11.23 -3.39 -10.65
C SER A 124 -11.39 -4.75 -9.97
N VAL A 125 -10.26 -5.44 -9.75
CA VAL A 125 -10.26 -6.75 -9.07
C VAL A 125 -10.53 -6.60 -7.58
N ASP A 126 -11.43 -7.40 -7.08
CA ASP A 126 -11.83 -7.45 -5.67
C ASP A 126 -12.05 -8.90 -5.21
N TYR A 127 -12.62 -9.08 -4.01
CA TYR A 127 -12.94 -10.42 -3.49
C TYR A 127 -13.95 -11.18 -4.36
N LYS A 128 -14.86 -10.48 -5.04
CA LYS A 128 -15.87 -11.11 -5.94
C LYS A 128 -15.26 -11.37 -7.32
N ASN A 129 -14.46 -10.41 -7.83
CA ASN A 129 -13.76 -10.50 -9.11
C ASN A 129 -12.29 -10.84 -8.87
N LYS A 130 -12.02 -12.10 -8.57
CA LYS A 130 -10.69 -12.58 -8.20
C LYS A 130 -9.64 -12.29 -9.26
N PHE A 131 -8.47 -11.88 -8.83
CA PHE A 131 -7.31 -11.60 -9.67
C PHE A 131 -6.64 -12.90 -10.17
N THR A 132 -7.32 -13.59 -11.07
CA THR A 132 -6.89 -14.91 -11.56
C THR A 132 -5.56 -14.84 -12.31
N ARG A 133 -4.82 -15.96 -12.34
CA ARG A 133 -3.59 -16.09 -13.15
C ARG A 133 -3.82 -15.77 -14.62
N LYS A 134 -4.95 -16.19 -15.18
CA LYS A 134 -5.30 -15.91 -16.59
C LYS A 134 -5.44 -14.42 -16.84
N MET A 135 -6.10 -13.68 -15.94
CA MET A 135 -6.22 -12.22 -16.02
C MET A 135 -4.84 -11.56 -15.94
N PHE A 136 -4.05 -11.94 -14.95
CA PHE A 136 -2.71 -11.38 -14.75
C PHE A 136 -1.80 -11.67 -15.94
N SER A 137 -1.77 -12.91 -16.44
CA SER A 137 -0.96 -13.31 -17.59
C SER A 137 -1.31 -12.55 -18.86
N ASN A 138 -2.60 -12.26 -19.07
CA ASN A 138 -3.09 -11.53 -20.26
C ASN A 138 -3.04 -10.01 -20.10
N MET A 139 -2.72 -9.50 -18.91
CA MET A 139 -2.64 -8.07 -18.66
C MET A 139 -1.56 -7.43 -19.54
N GLU A 140 -1.93 -6.33 -20.20
CA GLU A 140 -1.00 -5.53 -20.98
C GLU A 140 -0.32 -4.49 -20.08
N ILE A 141 0.98 -4.40 -20.19
CA ILE A 141 1.82 -3.42 -19.51
C ILE A 141 2.61 -2.62 -20.54
N THR A 142 2.82 -1.35 -20.26
CA THR A 142 3.58 -0.48 -21.16
C THR A 142 4.96 -0.20 -20.54
N LEU A 143 6.03 -0.59 -21.26
CA LEU A 143 7.42 -0.49 -20.80
C LEU A 143 8.26 0.39 -21.74
N PRO A 144 9.29 1.08 -21.21
CA PRO A 144 10.23 1.85 -22.01
C PRO A 144 11.01 0.91 -22.93
N ILE A 145 11.22 1.36 -24.17
CA ILE A 145 12.03 0.63 -25.16
C ILE A 145 13.19 1.49 -25.68
N ASN A 146 14.28 0.80 -25.99
CA ASN A 146 15.41 1.34 -26.74
C ASN A 146 15.79 0.32 -27.82
N ASN A 147 15.92 0.73 -29.07
CA ASN A 147 16.20 -0.15 -30.23
C ASN A 147 15.25 -1.36 -30.29
N ASN A 148 13.95 -1.14 -30.09
CA ASN A 148 12.88 -2.17 -30.09
C ASN A 148 12.94 -3.19 -28.92
N GLU A 149 13.87 -3.09 -28.00
CA GLU A 149 13.97 -3.93 -26.80
C GLU A 149 13.60 -3.13 -25.55
N ILE A 150 13.31 -3.81 -24.44
CA ILE A 150 13.03 -3.18 -23.14
C ILE A 150 14.29 -2.43 -22.68
N ASP A 151 14.13 -1.15 -22.34
CA ASP A 151 15.21 -0.31 -21.80
C ASP A 151 15.35 -0.52 -20.28
N PHE A 152 16.02 -1.61 -19.90
CA PHE A 152 16.32 -1.91 -18.50
C PHE A 152 17.16 -0.82 -17.85
N LYS A 153 18.10 -0.22 -18.60
CA LYS A 153 18.94 0.87 -18.09
C LYS A 153 18.12 2.09 -17.68
N TYR A 154 17.10 2.42 -18.46
CA TYR A 154 16.17 3.48 -18.09
C TYR A 154 15.41 3.14 -16.79
N MET A 155 14.86 1.93 -16.69
CA MET A 155 14.11 1.47 -15.52
C MET A 155 14.98 1.51 -14.26
N GLU A 156 16.19 1.00 -14.33
CA GLU A 156 17.15 0.99 -13.22
C GLU A 156 17.55 2.40 -12.80
N ASN A 157 17.96 3.23 -13.74
CA ASN A 157 18.37 4.61 -13.46
C ASN A 157 17.23 5.44 -12.85
N TYR A 158 16.00 5.22 -13.29
CA TYR A 158 14.85 5.88 -12.70
C TYR A 158 14.71 5.57 -11.21
N ILE A 159 14.76 4.29 -10.84
CA ILE A 159 14.66 3.85 -9.45
C ILE A 159 15.87 4.29 -8.62
N ILE A 160 17.09 4.21 -9.17
CA ILE A 160 18.32 4.69 -8.50
C ILE A 160 18.20 6.18 -8.18
N ASN A 161 17.79 6.99 -9.16
CA ASN A 161 17.59 8.42 -8.96
C ASN A 161 16.52 8.71 -7.91
N LEU A 162 15.43 7.96 -7.91
CA LEU A 162 14.38 8.09 -6.90
C LEU A 162 14.91 7.76 -5.49
N LYS A 163 15.63 6.64 -5.34
CA LYS A 163 16.28 6.24 -4.07
C LYS A 163 17.25 7.33 -3.58
N ASN A 164 18.06 7.89 -4.47
CA ASN A 164 19.01 8.97 -4.14
C ASN A 164 18.28 10.25 -3.68
N ASN A 165 17.22 10.65 -4.37
CA ASN A 165 16.42 11.82 -4.00
C ASN A 165 15.78 11.64 -2.60
N ILE A 166 15.25 10.46 -2.32
CA ILE A 166 14.70 10.12 -1.00
C ILE A 166 15.79 10.20 0.07
N LYS A 167 16.98 9.64 -0.20
CA LYS A 167 18.12 9.71 0.72
C LYS A 167 18.55 11.14 1.03
N ILE A 168 18.63 11.99 0.00
CA ILE A 168 18.94 13.42 0.16
C ILE A 168 17.86 14.10 1.01
N TYR A 169 16.60 13.82 0.75
CA TYR A 169 15.49 14.39 1.51
C TYR A 169 15.54 13.97 2.99
N ILE A 170 15.76 12.69 3.28
CA ILE A 170 15.91 12.18 4.65
C ILE A 170 17.10 12.84 5.36
N ASN A 171 18.26 12.95 4.68
CA ASN A 171 19.45 13.59 5.24
C ASN A 171 19.18 15.08 5.57
N ASN A 172 18.44 15.77 4.71
CA ASN A 172 18.07 17.17 4.95
C ASN A 172 17.10 17.30 6.14
N LEU A 173 16.14 16.36 6.28
CA LEU A 173 15.27 16.31 7.45
C LEU A 173 16.06 16.05 8.74
N GLN A 174 17.06 15.15 8.69
CA GLN A 174 17.90 14.85 9.85
C GLN A 174 18.81 16.03 10.23
N LYS A 175 19.33 16.77 9.24
CA LYS A 175 20.15 17.99 9.48
C LYS A 175 19.27 19.13 10.04
N ASN A 176 18.04 19.23 9.57
CA ASN A 176 17.06 20.22 10.04
C ASN A 176 16.31 19.75 11.31
N ASN A 177 16.62 18.56 11.82
CA ASN A 177 16.21 18.19 13.15
C ASN A 177 16.96 19.12 14.13
N ILE A 178 16.43 20.33 14.26
CA ILE A 178 16.51 21.12 15.49
C ILE A 178 16.35 20.09 16.57
N LYS A 179 17.37 19.94 17.44
CA LYS A 179 17.30 19.12 18.64
C LYS A 179 15.89 19.29 19.22
N SER A 180 15.01 18.37 18.90
CA SER A 180 13.67 18.40 19.48
C SER A 180 13.96 18.33 20.96
N LYS A 181 13.74 19.44 21.69
CA LYS A 181 13.81 19.43 23.13
C LYS A 181 12.98 18.24 23.55
N LYS A 182 13.61 17.20 24.11
CA LYS A 182 12.86 16.04 24.61
C LYS A 182 11.74 16.61 25.45
N ILE A 183 10.52 16.46 25.01
CA ILE A 183 9.36 16.94 25.76
C ILE A 183 9.42 16.23 27.09
N ASN A 184 9.63 17.01 28.17
CA ASN A 184 9.67 16.45 29.51
C ASN A 184 8.25 16.12 29.94
N ILE A 185 7.85 14.88 29.74
CA ILE A 185 6.53 14.38 30.13
C ILE A 185 6.37 14.17 31.66
N ASN A 186 7.46 14.24 32.43
CA ASN A 186 7.39 14.04 33.89
C ASN A 186 6.59 15.15 34.61
N SER A 187 6.45 16.31 33.98
CA SER A 187 5.62 17.42 34.47
C SER A 187 4.17 17.37 33.93
N TRP A 188 3.84 16.41 33.07
CA TRP A 188 2.49 16.32 32.54
C TRP A 188 1.50 15.83 33.58
N LYS A 189 0.36 16.49 33.65
CA LYS A 189 -0.78 16.08 34.46
C LYS A 189 -1.83 15.41 33.61
N ARG A 190 -2.49 14.42 34.18
CA ARG A 190 -3.67 13.81 33.56
C ARG A 190 -4.89 14.67 33.88
N PHE A 191 -5.70 14.92 32.88
CA PHE A 191 -6.96 15.62 33.00
C PHE A 191 -8.10 14.72 32.54
N ASN A 192 -9.26 14.87 33.18
CA ASN A 192 -10.44 14.15 32.78
C ASN A 192 -11.02 14.84 31.52
N LEU A 193 -11.31 14.09 30.47
CA LEU A 193 -11.96 14.63 29.27
C LEU A 193 -13.36 15.19 29.53
N TYR A 194 -14.02 14.75 30.63
CA TYR A 194 -15.31 15.28 31.07
C TYR A 194 -15.19 16.48 32.00
N ASP A 195 -14.00 17.01 32.20
CA ASP A 195 -13.83 18.27 32.93
C ASP A 195 -14.39 19.44 32.11
N LYS A 196 -15.54 19.92 32.53
CA LYS A 196 -16.28 21.00 31.86
C LYS A 196 -15.55 22.36 31.85
N ASN A 197 -14.52 22.52 32.70
CA ASN A 197 -13.66 23.71 32.68
C ASN A 197 -12.61 23.67 31.56
N LEU A 198 -12.32 22.46 31.04
CA LEU A 198 -11.31 22.25 29.99
C LEU A 198 -11.94 21.93 28.64
N PHE A 199 -13.02 21.16 28.62
CA PHE A 199 -13.61 20.66 27.38
C PHE A 199 -15.13 20.77 27.38
N ILE A 200 -15.66 21.19 26.24
CA ILE A 200 -17.09 21.09 25.93
C ILE A 200 -17.25 19.97 24.93
N ILE A 201 -17.90 18.89 25.32
CA ILE A 201 -18.10 17.71 24.47
C ILE A 201 -19.47 17.81 23.81
N HIS A 202 -19.48 17.81 22.50
CA HIS A 202 -20.71 17.78 21.70
C HIS A 202 -20.82 16.42 20.99
N GLN A 203 -22.03 15.89 20.92
CA GLN A 203 -22.31 14.77 20.03
C GLN A 203 -22.38 15.30 18.60
N GLY A 204 -21.70 14.65 17.65
CA GLY A 204 -21.78 15.01 16.24
C GLY A 204 -23.22 14.94 15.70
N ASN A 205 -23.48 15.67 14.64
CA ASN A 205 -24.77 15.60 13.93
C ASN A 205 -24.99 14.17 13.41
N LYS A 206 -26.17 13.61 13.65
CA LYS A 206 -26.51 12.23 13.23
C LYS A 206 -26.91 12.21 11.75
N LEU A 207 -25.98 12.52 10.87
CA LEU A 207 -26.21 12.57 9.42
C LEU A 207 -25.61 11.34 8.75
N ASP A 208 -26.31 10.82 7.73
CA ASP A 208 -25.76 9.76 6.88
C ASP A 208 -25.15 10.38 5.61
N CYS A 209 -23.92 10.04 5.33
CA CYS A 209 -23.17 10.48 4.16
C CYS A 209 -23.88 10.17 2.83
N LYS A 210 -24.70 9.12 2.79
CA LYS A 210 -25.46 8.74 1.58
C LYS A 210 -26.54 9.73 1.20
N ASN A 211 -27.06 10.47 2.19
CA ASN A 211 -28.14 11.42 1.99
C ASN A 211 -27.63 12.84 1.74
N MET A 212 -26.32 13.01 1.63
CA MET A 212 -25.70 14.31 1.39
C MET A 212 -25.60 14.60 -0.10
N THR A 213 -25.93 15.83 -0.50
CA THR A 213 -25.80 16.34 -1.87
C THR A 213 -24.49 17.12 -2.05
N GLU A 214 -24.06 17.25 -3.28
CA GLU A 214 -22.79 17.90 -3.68
C GLU A 214 -23.03 18.88 -4.85
N ASN A 215 -24.18 19.57 -4.88
CA ASN A 215 -24.52 20.53 -5.95
C ASN A 215 -23.76 21.85 -5.79
N ASN A 216 -23.68 22.37 -4.54
CA ASN A 216 -22.90 23.55 -4.15
C ASN A 216 -22.11 23.22 -2.87
N PRO A 217 -21.11 22.33 -2.94
CA PRO A 217 -20.43 21.79 -1.78
C PRO A 217 -19.57 22.86 -1.08
N GLU A 218 -19.86 23.13 0.19
CA GLU A 218 -19.13 24.13 1.00
C GLU A 218 -18.77 23.64 2.41
N ILE A 219 -19.36 22.53 2.87
CA ILE A 219 -19.20 22.03 4.24
C ILE A 219 -18.44 20.71 4.24
N LEU A 220 -17.40 20.60 5.06
CA LEU A 220 -16.65 19.35 5.25
C LEU A 220 -17.50 18.34 6.01
N PHE A 221 -17.80 17.20 5.38
CA PHE A 221 -18.47 16.08 6.04
C PHE A 221 -17.43 15.20 6.70
N VAL A 222 -17.31 15.29 8.02
CA VAL A 222 -16.38 14.50 8.83
C VAL A 222 -17.09 13.23 9.34
N SER A 223 -16.45 12.08 9.19
CA SER A 223 -16.97 10.80 9.63
C SER A 223 -15.89 9.92 10.29
N ARG A 224 -16.28 8.74 10.72
CA ARG A 224 -15.35 7.75 11.29
C ARG A 224 -14.44 7.19 10.18
N SER A 225 -13.33 7.86 9.90
CA SER A 225 -12.31 7.47 8.94
C SER A 225 -10.93 7.75 9.52
N LYS A 226 -9.92 6.97 9.15
CA LYS A 226 -8.52 7.26 9.46
C LYS A 226 -7.80 8.01 8.35
N GLU A 227 -8.47 8.26 7.24
CA GLU A 227 -7.92 8.91 6.05
C GLU A 227 -8.39 10.36 5.99
N ASN A 228 -7.60 11.20 5.32
CA ASN A 228 -7.95 12.59 5.03
C ASN A 228 -8.51 13.36 6.25
N ASN A 229 -7.90 13.23 7.41
CA ASN A 229 -8.35 13.84 8.67
C ASN A 229 -9.83 13.58 9.02
N GLY A 230 -10.34 12.40 8.65
CA GLY A 230 -11.74 12.03 8.85
C GLY A 230 -12.71 12.66 7.84
N ILE A 231 -12.24 13.50 6.92
CA ILE A 231 -13.08 14.14 5.90
C ILE A 231 -13.46 13.11 4.84
N ARG A 232 -14.76 12.82 4.76
CA ARG A 232 -15.30 11.86 3.78
C ARG A 232 -15.58 12.51 2.43
N LYS A 233 -16.13 13.72 2.45
CA LYS A 233 -16.43 14.54 1.27
C LYS A 233 -16.77 15.99 1.67
N ILE A 234 -16.91 16.86 0.69
CA ILE A 234 -17.48 18.19 0.87
C ILE A 234 -18.93 18.13 0.40
N VAL A 235 -19.84 18.67 1.18
CA VAL A 235 -21.29 18.55 0.95
C VAL A 235 -21.97 19.92 0.96
N ASP A 236 -23.19 19.97 0.45
CA ASP A 236 -24.02 21.17 0.51
C ASP A 236 -24.41 21.48 1.96
N LYS A 237 -24.63 22.74 2.24
CA LYS A 237 -25.19 23.19 3.52
C LYS A 237 -26.59 22.64 3.68
N ILE A 238 -26.90 22.08 4.84
CA ILE A 238 -28.21 21.53 5.17
C ILE A 238 -28.99 22.61 5.92
N GLU A 239 -30.20 22.92 5.45
CA GLU A 239 -31.09 23.85 6.12
C GLU A 239 -31.44 23.38 7.54
N GLY A 240 -31.40 24.30 8.50
CA GLY A 240 -31.67 24.00 9.91
C GLY A 240 -30.52 23.34 10.68
N ILE A 241 -29.39 23.00 10.02
CA ILE A 241 -28.21 22.44 10.67
C ILE A 241 -27.07 23.45 10.65
N ILE A 242 -26.57 23.77 11.84
CA ILE A 242 -25.44 24.69 12.00
C ILE A 242 -24.16 23.83 12.02
N PRO A 243 -23.24 24.03 11.06
CA PRO A 243 -21.95 23.34 11.08
C PRO A 243 -21.11 23.73 12.29
N TYR A 244 -20.32 22.79 12.80
CA TYR A 244 -19.33 23.08 13.84
C TYR A 244 -18.24 24.02 13.29
N LYS A 245 -17.77 24.93 14.12
CA LYS A 245 -16.68 25.86 13.77
C LYS A 245 -15.36 25.10 13.62
N LYS A 246 -14.46 25.63 12.80
CA LYS A 246 -13.06 25.15 12.74
C LYS A 246 -12.39 25.26 14.10
N GLY A 247 -11.38 24.40 14.33
CA GLY A 247 -10.61 24.33 15.58
C GLY A 247 -11.25 23.43 16.65
N ASN A 248 -12.30 22.70 16.29
CA ASN A 248 -12.81 21.64 17.14
C ASN A 248 -12.03 20.34 16.92
N LEU A 249 -11.86 19.58 17.99
CA LEU A 249 -11.25 18.26 17.96
C LEU A 249 -12.35 17.21 17.76
N THR A 250 -12.22 16.39 16.74
CA THR A 250 -13.13 15.28 16.46
C THR A 250 -12.61 14.00 17.07
N LEU A 251 -13.50 13.15 17.57
CA LEU A 251 -13.15 11.84 18.13
C LEU A 251 -14.14 10.77 17.69
N ALA A 252 -13.66 9.72 17.06
CA ALA A 252 -14.48 8.57 16.70
C ALA A 252 -14.67 7.65 17.91
N LEU A 253 -15.92 7.47 18.35
CA LEU A 253 -16.29 6.67 19.52
C LEU A 253 -16.75 5.23 19.18
N GLY A 254 -16.52 4.75 17.97
CA GLY A 254 -16.94 3.39 17.61
C GLY A 254 -16.53 2.97 16.19
N GLY A 255 -16.73 1.68 15.90
CA GLY A 255 -16.39 1.07 14.62
C GLY A 255 -14.90 0.77 14.48
N ALA A 256 -14.50 0.43 13.25
CA ALA A 256 -13.12 0.06 12.91
C ALA A 256 -12.07 1.17 13.18
N TYR A 257 -12.52 2.39 13.34
CA TYR A 257 -11.64 3.56 13.53
C TYR A 257 -11.80 4.22 14.90
N LEU A 258 -12.20 3.41 15.91
CA LEU A 258 -12.31 3.87 17.30
C LEU A 258 -11.02 4.58 17.74
N GLY A 259 -11.17 5.77 18.31
CA GLY A 259 -10.05 6.59 18.81
C GLY A 259 -9.40 7.48 17.75
N SER A 260 -9.80 7.44 16.47
CA SER A 260 -9.31 8.39 15.47
C SER A 260 -9.72 9.81 15.88
N CYS A 261 -8.74 10.71 15.91
CA CYS A 261 -8.88 12.06 16.43
C CYS A 261 -8.21 13.05 15.49
N TYR A 262 -8.92 14.12 15.13
CA TYR A 262 -8.44 15.14 14.20
C TYR A 262 -8.90 16.55 14.65
N VAL A 263 -8.13 17.56 14.22
CA VAL A 263 -8.44 18.99 14.43
C VAL A 263 -8.86 19.64 13.14
#